data_f6d9e5b456a8ef03525f8dbe94408815
#
_entry.id   f6d9e5b456a8ef03525f8dbe94408815
#
_cell.length_a   1.000
_cell.length_b   1.000
_cell.length_c   1.000
_cell.angle_alpha   90.00
_cell.angle_beta   90.00
_cell.angle_gamma   90.00
#
_symmetry.space_group_name_H-M   'P 1'
#
loop_
_entity.id
_entity.type
_entity.pdbx_description
1 polymer ?
#
loop_
_entity_poly.entity_id
_entity_poly.type
_entity_poly.pdbx_seq_one_letter_code
_entity_poly.pdbx_strand_id
1 'polypeptide(L)'
;MSEPDTVMGPIEGATHQSFAGMEIDVMTAGPVRIKRLVYGVGGRWSQHVKPVVGTEFCMHAHVGFIAQGRLAGEYPDGCTFDFVAPQAVCIEPGHDTWVVGDEPVVLIQFDFENDTVERLGMPDSHRH
;
A
#
# COMPACT_ATOMS: atom_id res chain seq x y z
N MET A 1 6.22 -20.59 -13.98
CA MET A 1 5.46 -20.15 -12.85
C MET A 1 4.63 -18.91 -13.18
N SER A 2 3.40 -18.97 -12.86
CA SER A 2 2.51 -17.86 -13.19
C SER A 2 2.63 -16.72 -12.18
N GLU A 3 2.45 -15.52 -12.67
CA GLU A 3 2.23 -14.36 -11.85
C GLU A 3 0.94 -14.54 -11.03
N PRO A 4 0.81 -13.88 -9.88
CA PRO A 4 -0.47 -13.86 -9.19
C PRO A 4 -1.57 -13.34 -10.12
N ASP A 5 -2.77 -13.89 -10.00
CA ASP A 5 -3.91 -13.43 -10.78
C ASP A 5 -4.37 -12.07 -10.27
N THR A 6 -4.02 -11.04 -11.01
CA THR A 6 -4.40 -9.66 -10.67
C THR A 6 -5.28 -9.07 -11.77
N VAL A 7 -6.17 -8.17 -11.37
CA VAL A 7 -7.09 -7.52 -12.31
C VAL A 7 -6.36 -6.62 -13.30
N MET A 8 -5.17 -6.14 -12.94
CA MET A 8 -4.34 -5.40 -13.87
C MET A 8 -2.90 -5.85 -13.71
N GLY A 9 -2.21 -5.93 -14.82
CA GLY A 9 -0.80 -6.26 -14.87
C GLY A 9 0.08 -5.06 -14.54
N PRO A 10 1.40 -5.24 -14.69
CA PRO A 10 2.34 -4.16 -14.45
C PRO A 10 2.02 -2.92 -15.28
N ILE A 11 2.28 -1.75 -14.71
CA ILE A 11 2.06 -0.47 -15.40
C ILE A 11 3.09 -0.35 -16.52
N GLU A 12 2.61 -0.10 -17.72
CA GLU A 12 3.50 0.06 -18.88
C GLU A 12 4.44 1.24 -18.69
N GLY A 13 5.72 1.00 -18.93
CA GLY A 13 6.75 2.02 -18.79
C GLY A 13 7.25 2.24 -17.37
N ALA A 14 6.67 1.57 -16.39
CA ALA A 14 7.06 1.75 -14.99
C ALA A 14 8.35 0.99 -14.67
N THR A 15 9.04 1.46 -13.63
CA THR A 15 10.10 0.72 -13.00
C THR A 15 9.47 -0.32 -12.08
N HIS A 16 9.89 -1.57 -12.23
CA HIS A 16 9.36 -2.68 -11.44
C HIS A 16 10.40 -3.20 -10.46
N GLN A 17 9.99 -3.48 -9.24
CA GLN A 17 10.85 -4.10 -8.24
C GLN A 17 10.03 -4.97 -7.30
N SER A 18 10.70 -5.95 -6.72
CA SER A 18 10.15 -6.77 -5.65
C SER A 18 10.77 -6.34 -4.34
N PHE A 19 9.97 -6.23 -3.29
CA PHE A 19 10.46 -5.81 -1.98
C PHE A 19 9.64 -6.48 -0.89
N ALA A 20 10.33 -7.24 -0.04
CA ALA A 20 9.71 -7.85 1.16
C ALA A 20 8.43 -8.63 0.83
N GLY A 21 8.43 -9.36 -0.29
CA GLY A 21 7.28 -10.15 -0.73
C GLY A 21 6.22 -9.39 -1.50
N MET A 22 6.42 -8.08 -1.71
CA MET A 22 5.53 -7.24 -2.50
C MET A 22 6.10 -7.03 -3.90
N GLU A 23 5.21 -6.82 -4.86
CA GLU A 23 5.58 -6.34 -6.19
C GLU A 23 5.20 -4.87 -6.30
N ILE A 24 6.12 -4.05 -6.81
CA ILE A 24 5.93 -2.61 -6.85
C ILE A 24 6.29 -2.09 -8.24
N ASP A 25 5.34 -1.44 -8.89
CA ASP A 25 5.58 -0.66 -10.11
C ASP A 25 5.53 0.81 -9.75
N VAL A 26 6.49 1.60 -10.24
CA VAL A 26 6.54 3.04 -10.01
C VAL A 26 6.67 3.76 -11.32
N MET A 27 5.79 4.74 -11.54
CA MET A 27 5.78 5.59 -12.72
C MET A 27 5.57 7.04 -12.27
N THR A 28 6.27 7.98 -12.91
CA THR A 28 6.05 9.41 -12.61
C THR A 28 5.14 10.03 -13.67
N ALA A 29 4.26 10.90 -13.21
CA ALA A 29 3.37 11.68 -14.06
C ALA A 29 3.42 13.11 -13.53
N GLY A 30 4.29 13.95 -14.13
CA GLY A 30 4.60 15.26 -13.57
C GLY A 30 5.25 15.11 -12.20
N PRO A 31 4.77 15.84 -11.17
CA PRO A 31 5.31 15.71 -9.82
C PRO A 31 4.79 14.51 -9.06
N VAL A 32 3.81 13.78 -9.60
CA VAL A 32 3.12 12.70 -8.91
C VAL A 32 3.75 11.36 -9.28
N ARG A 33 3.94 10.49 -8.30
CA ARG A 33 4.27 9.09 -8.56
C ARG A 33 2.99 8.27 -8.53
N ILE A 34 2.85 7.39 -9.52
CA ILE A 34 1.74 6.45 -9.58
C ILE A 34 2.34 5.08 -9.35
N LYS A 35 1.83 4.37 -8.36
CA LYS A 35 2.35 3.06 -7.96
C LYS A 35 1.27 2.01 -8.04
N ARG A 36 1.67 0.82 -8.48
CA ARG A 36 0.87 -0.36 -8.33
C ARG A 36 1.58 -1.25 -7.32
N LEU A 37 0.93 -1.48 -6.19
CA LEU A 37 1.46 -2.33 -5.13
C LEU A 37 0.64 -3.62 -5.11
N VAL A 38 1.32 -4.77 -5.16
CA VAL A 38 0.66 -6.06 -5.06
C VAL A 38 1.14 -6.72 -3.77
N TYR A 39 0.19 -6.97 -2.87
CA TYR A 39 0.46 -7.67 -1.62
C TYR A 39 -0.03 -9.09 -1.78
N GLY A 40 0.87 -10.06 -1.57
CA GLY A 40 0.54 -11.47 -1.71
C GLY A 40 -0.41 -11.99 -0.64
N VAL A 41 -1.07 -13.09 -0.94
CA VAL A 41 -1.93 -13.78 0.03
C VAL A 41 -1.11 -14.13 1.28
N GLY A 42 -1.69 -13.87 2.45
CA GLY A 42 -1.00 -14.08 3.72
C GLY A 42 -0.03 -12.99 4.11
N GLY A 43 0.11 -11.96 3.28
CA GLY A 43 1.02 -10.86 3.57
C GLY A 43 0.58 -10.04 4.77
N ARG A 44 1.56 -9.66 5.59
CA ARG A 44 1.32 -8.77 6.72
C ARG A 44 2.56 -7.92 6.93
N TRP A 45 2.36 -6.61 6.99
CA TRP A 45 3.46 -5.65 7.06
C TRP A 45 4.39 -5.95 8.26
N SER A 46 3.81 -6.18 9.45
CA SER A 46 4.61 -6.40 10.66
C SER A 46 5.41 -7.69 10.64
N GLN A 47 5.03 -8.66 9.81
CA GLN A 47 5.75 -9.93 9.69
C GLN A 47 6.80 -9.92 8.58
N HIS A 48 6.50 -9.26 7.46
CA HIS A 48 7.30 -9.38 6.25
C HIS A 48 8.11 -8.12 5.92
N VAL A 49 7.58 -6.94 6.21
CA VAL A 49 8.23 -5.67 5.87
C VAL A 49 8.97 -5.08 7.06
N LYS A 50 8.37 -5.10 8.22
CA LYS A 50 8.96 -4.55 9.44
C LYS A 50 10.39 -5.04 9.72
N PRO A 51 10.70 -6.34 9.60
CA PRO A 51 12.07 -6.79 9.84
C PRO A 51 13.09 -6.20 8.87
N VAL A 52 12.64 -5.78 7.68
CA VAL A 52 13.52 -5.21 6.66
C VAL A 52 13.73 -3.72 6.89
N VAL A 53 12.66 -2.98 7.19
CA VAL A 53 12.72 -1.51 7.30
C VAL A 53 13.03 -1.03 8.72
N GLY A 54 12.74 -1.82 9.74
CA GLY A 54 13.14 -1.53 11.12
C GLY A 54 12.29 -0.54 11.87
N THR A 55 11.19 -0.04 11.31
CA THR A 55 10.27 0.83 12.02
C THR A 55 9.19 0.01 12.72
N GLU A 56 8.60 0.56 13.77
CA GLU A 56 7.54 -0.11 14.52
C GLU A 56 6.27 -0.30 13.69
N PHE A 57 5.93 0.72 12.88
CA PHE A 57 4.78 0.72 12.00
C PHE A 57 5.19 1.22 10.63
N CYS A 58 4.34 0.96 9.64
CA CYS A 58 4.52 1.51 8.29
C CYS A 58 4.28 3.02 8.34
N MET A 59 5.30 3.79 7.98
CA MET A 59 5.26 5.26 8.08
C MET A 59 4.92 5.93 6.76
N HIS A 60 4.48 5.17 5.76
CA HIS A 60 4.04 5.73 4.48
C HIS A 60 2.53 6.01 4.51
N ALA A 61 2.14 7.13 3.90
CA ALA A 61 0.74 7.40 3.62
C ALA A 61 0.33 6.66 2.36
N HIS A 62 -0.89 6.15 2.33
CA HIS A 62 -1.43 5.47 1.15
C HIS A 62 -2.72 6.16 0.72
N VAL A 63 -2.69 6.84 -0.42
CA VAL A 63 -3.85 7.50 -1.01
C VAL A 63 -4.03 6.96 -2.42
N GLY A 64 -5.19 6.43 -2.70
CA GLY A 64 -5.48 5.83 -3.99
C GLY A 64 -6.71 4.96 -3.92
N PHE A 65 -6.65 3.76 -4.51
CA PHE A 65 -7.78 2.84 -4.43
C PHE A 65 -7.31 1.39 -4.47
N ILE A 66 -8.08 0.54 -3.81
CA ILE A 66 -7.90 -0.91 -3.87
C ILE A 66 -8.60 -1.39 -5.13
N ALA A 67 -7.85 -1.95 -6.07
CA ALA A 67 -8.38 -2.47 -7.33
C ALA A 67 -8.75 -3.94 -7.25
N GLN A 68 -8.18 -4.68 -6.31
CA GLN A 68 -8.45 -6.10 -6.12
C GLN A 68 -8.17 -6.47 -4.67
N GLY A 69 -8.98 -7.39 -4.14
CA GLY A 69 -8.75 -8.01 -2.84
C GLY A 69 -9.28 -7.22 -1.67
N ARG A 70 -8.83 -7.59 -0.49
CA ARG A 70 -9.27 -7.00 0.77
C ARG A 70 -8.07 -6.76 1.66
N LEU A 71 -7.91 -5.51 2.09
CA LEU A 71 -6.81 -5.08 2.93
C LEU A 71 -7.36 -4.55 4.26
N ALA A 72 -6.91 -5.13 5.36
CA ALA A 72 -7.25 -4.67 6.69
C ALA A 72 -6.01 -4.10 7.37
N GLY A 73 -6.21 -3.32 8.41
CA GLY A 73 -5.10 -2.76 9.15
C GLY A 73 -5.51 -2.17 10.48
N GLU A 74 -4.49 -1.71 11.19
CA GLU A 74 -4.67 -1.18 12.54
C GLU A 74 -3.67 -0.08 12.81
N TYR A 75 -4.12 0.96 13.49
CA TYR A 75 -3.28 2.04 13.99
C TYR A 75 -2.90 1.77 15.46
N PRO A 76 -1.83 2.43 15.96
CA PRO A 76 -1.40 2.22 17.35
C PRO A 76 -2.44 2.55 18.41
N ASP A 77 -3.39 3.42 18.09
CA ASP A 77 -4.46 3.80 19.01
C ASP A 77 -5.61 2.78 19.07
N GLY A 78 -5.50 1.68 18.31
CA GLY A 78 -6.50 0.64 18.28
C GLY A 78 -7.56 0.80 17.21
N CYS A 79 -7.58 1.91 16.49
CA CYS A 79 -8.49 2.07 15.36
C CYS A 79 -8.09 1.11 14.24
N THR A 80 -9.10 0.49 13.63
CA THR A 80 -8.89 -0.47 12.53
C THR A 80 -9.53 0.04 11.26
N PHE A 81 -9.08 -0.52 10.14
CA PHE A 81 -9.70 -0.28 8.84
C PHE A 81 -9.77 -1.57 8.04
N ASP A 82 -10.69 -1.60 7.08
CA ASP A 82 -10.96 -2.79 6.29
C ASP A 82 -11.51 -2.32 4.95
N PHE A 83 -10.71 -2.47 3.91
CA PHE A 83 -11.06 -2.00 2.58
C PHE A 83 -11.23 -3.17 1.63
N VAL A 84 -12.37 -3.20 0.95
CA VAL A 84 -12.72 -4.25 -0.03
C VAL A 84 -12.81 -3.61 -1.41
N ALA A 85 -12.12 -4.19 -2.38
CA ALA A 85 -12.10 -3.68 -3.75
C ALA A 85 -13.50 -3.72 -4.40
N PRO A 86 -13.86 -2.74 -5.23
CA PRO A 86 -13.11 -1.52 -5.51
C PRO A 86 -13.46 -0.44 -4.48
N GLN A 87 -12.45 0.18 -3.91
CA GLN A 87 -12.69 1.18 -2.86
C GLN A 87 -11.54 2.19 -2.82
N ALA A 88 -11.89 3.48 -2.76
CA ALA A 88 -10.91 4.53 -2.52
C ALA A 88 -10.42 4.46 -1.08
N VAL A 89 -9.14 4.71 -0.87
CA VAL A 89 -8.53 4.59 0.45
C VAL A 89 -7.67 5.81 0.75
N CYS A 90 -7.63 6.13 2.05
CA CYS A 90 -6.70 7.12 2.59
C CYS A 90 -6.19 6.55 3.91
N ILE A 91 -4.94 6.10 3.91
CA ILE A 91 -4.34 5.47 5.09
C ILE A 91 -3.19 6.36 5.55
N GLU A 92 -3.31 6.90 6.77
CA GLU A 92 -2.28 7.76 7.35
C GLU A 92 -1.05 6.96 7.77
N PRO A 93 0.12 7.59 7.89
CA PRO A 93 1.32 6.92 8.40
C PRO A 93 1.12 6.33 9.80
N GLY A 94 1.87 5.30 10.10
CA GLY A 94 1.85 4.67 11.42
C GLY A 94 0.84 3.56 11.54
N HIS A 95 0.85 2.62 10.60
CA HIS A 95 -0.13 1.52 10.56
C HIS A 95 0.54 0.17 10.35
N ASP A 96 -0.17 -0.89 10.71
CA ASP A 96 0.10 -2.25 10.29
C ASP A 96 -1.02 -2.66 9.32
N THR A 97 -0.70 -3.46 8.31
CA THR A 97 -1.69 -3.93 7.34
C THR A 97 -1.51 -5.42 7.06
N TRP A 98 -2.59 -6.07 6.65
CA TRP A 98 -2.55 -7.48 6.26
C TRP A 98 -3.60 -7.77 5.20
N VAL A 99 -3.31 -8.78 4.39
CA VAL A 99 -4.21 -9.25 3.33
C VAL A 99 -5.22 -10.20 3.94
N VAL A 100 -6.50 -9.96 3.66
CA VAL A 100 -7.59 -10.83 4.12
C VAL A 100 -8.06 -11.67 2.95
N GLY A 101 -8.18 -12.99 3.19
CA GLY A 101 -8.70 -13.89 2.18
C GLY A 101 -7.64 -14.55 1.33
N ASP A 102 -8.05 -15.06 0.18
CA ASP A 102 -7.25 -15.95 -0.66
C ASP A 102 -6.89 -15.36 -2.01
N GLU A 103 -6.98 -14.05 -2.16
CA GLU A 103 -6.50 -13.38 -3.37
C GLU A 103 -5.56 -12.21 -3.00
N PRO A 104 -4.61 -11.87 -3.87
CA PRO A 104 -3.72 -10.76 -3.59
C PRO A 104 -4.46 -9.43 -3.59
N VAL A 105 -3.90 -8.46 -2.88
CA VAL A 105 -4.40 -7.08 -2.90
C VAL A 105 -3.62 -6.29 -3.94
N VAL A 106 -4.34 -5.56 -4.79
CA VAL A 106 -3.76 -4.61 -5.72
C VAL A 106 -4.19 -3.22 -5.27
N LEU A 107 -3.21 -2.41 -4.88
CA LEU A 107 -3.41 -1.01 -4.48
C LEU A 107 -2.79 -0.11 -5.54
N ILE A 108 -3.58 0.79 -6.09
CA ILE A 108 -3.09 1.83 -6.98
C ILE A 108 -2.96 3.10 -6.15
N GLN A 109 -1.74 3.59 -6.01
CA GLN A 109 -1.41 4.66 -5.08
C GLN A 109 -0.83 5.87 -5.80
N PHE A 110 -1.17 7.04 -5.31
CA PHE A 110 -0.66 8.31 -5.80
C PHE A 110 0.10 9.00 -4.66
N ASP A 111 1.37 9.33 -4.89
CA ASP A 111 2.16 10.03 -3.88
C ASP A 111 3.17 10.97 -4.52
N PHE A 112 3.94 11.65 -3.69
CA PHE A 112 5.05 12.49 -4.10
C PHE A 112 6.32 11.89 -3.54
N GLU A 113 7.45 12.24 -4.10
CA GLU A 113 8.71 11.60 -3.71
C GLU A 113 9.06 11.81 -2.23
N ASN A 114 8.87 13.00 -1.70
CA ASN A 114 9.35 13.33 -0.36
C ASN A 114 8.30 13.87 0.61
N ASP A 115 7.29 14.54 0.15
CA ASP A 115 6.43 15.37 1.00
C ASP A 115 4.94 15.11 0.78
N THR A 116 4.58 13.83 0.59
CA THR A 116 3.21 13.42 0.32
C THR A 116 2.24 13.93 1.39
N VAL A 117 2.60 13.75 2.65
CA VAL A 117 1.73 14.10 3.77
C VAL A 117 1.45 15.60 3.79
N GLU A 118 2.49 16.43 3.66
CA GLU A 118 2.36 17.87 3.66
C GLU A 118 1.58 18.36 2.45
N ARG A 119 1.89 17.84 1.27
CA ARG A 119 1.25 18.27 0.04
C ARG A 119 -0.23 17.91 -0.03
N LEU A 120 -0.60 16.79 0.57
CA LEU A 120 -2.00 16.36 0.60
C LEU A 120 -2.76 16.86 1.83
N GLY A 121 -2.07 17.61 2.71
CA GLY A 121 -2.71 18.15 3.90
C GLY A 121 -3.12 17.06 4.90
N MET A 122 -2.41 15.95 4.92
CA MET A 122 -2.71 14.83 5.81
C MET A 122 -1.98 14.99 7.15
N PRO A 123 -2.52 14.42 8.24
CA PRO A 123 -1.74 14.30 9.47
C PRO A 123 -0.58 13.33 9.28
N ASP A 124 0.50 13.53 10.03
CA ASP A 124 1.67 12.66 9.98
C ASP A 124 1.47 11.35 10.78
N SER A 125 0.34 11.23 11.44
CA SER A 125 -0.08 9.99 12.11
C SER A 125 -1.60 10.03 12.26
N HIS A 126 -2.19 8.86 12.51
CA HIS A 126 -3.63 8.77 12.69
C HIS A 126 -4.08 9.52 13.94
N ARG A 127 -5.11 10.35 13.81
CA ARG A 127 -5.66 11.15 14.90
C ARG A 127 -7.18 11.12 14.83
N HIS A 128 -7.78 11.24 15.99
CA HIS A 128 -9.22 11.38 16.10
C HIS A 128 -9.62 12.85 16.03
#